data_5967748f6cc2434d8a0e22811d6937af
#
_entry.id   5967748f6cc2434d8a0e22811d6937af
#
_cell.length_a   1.000
_cell.length_b   1.000
_cell.length_c   1.000
_cell.angle_alpha   90.00
_cell.angle_beta   90.00
_cell.angle_gamma   90.00
#
_symmetry.space_group_name_H-M   'P 1'
#
loop_
_entity.id
_entity.type
_entity.pdbx_description
1 polymer ?
#
loop_
_entity_poly.entity_id
_entity_poly.type
_entity_poly.pdbx_seq_one_letter_code
_entity_poly.pdbx_strand_id
1 'polypeptide(L)'
;MNKLPHVAVLGATGAVGQEFIRLFEERNFSFASLKLLASAKSAGKKLMVCGEEYTVEEAKPDSFKDIDIALFAGGKVSEVLAPEAVRRGAVVIDNSNAFRMDPQVPLIIPEINPEDIEKHRGIIANPNCSTIIMLMALKPIYDLSPIKRVIVSTYQAVSGAGKEGIDELYGETEAVSKGTVYEPKILPSVSLPKHLSLIHISEPTRPI
;
A
#
# COMPACT_ATOMS: atom_id res chain seq x y z
N MET A 1 -21.18 20.23 12.92
CA MET A 1 -20.97 18.76 12.88
C MET A 1 -20.13 18.49 11.64
N ASN A 2 -18.94 17.90 11.78
CA ASN A 2 -18.15 17.49 10.62
C ASN A 2 -18.91 16.40 9.88
N LYS A 3 -19.12 16.58 8.58
CA LYS A 3 -19.71 15.57 7.71
C LYS A 3 -18.80 14.36 7.68
N LEU A 4 -19.33 13.15 7.92
CA LEU A 4 -18.57 11.91 7.79
C LEU A 4 -18.16 11.70 6.33
N PRO A 5 -16.93 11.22 6.05
CA PRO A 5 -16.46 11.03 4.69
C PRO A 5 -17.10 9.80 4.02
N HIS A 6 -17.27 9.88 2.72
CA HIS A 6 -17.50 8.74 1.85
C HIS A 6 -16.14 8.13 1.47
N VAL A 7 -15.93 6.86 1.78
CA VAL A 7 -14.62 6.21 1.65
C VAL A 7 -14.64 5.10 0.60
N ALA A 8 -13.57 4.97 -0.17
CA ALA A 8 -13.34 3.83 -1.03
C ALA A 8 -12.00 3.14 -0.69
N VAL A 9 -11.96 1.81 -0.76
CA VAL A 9 -10.73 1.02 -0.60
C VAL A 9 -10.48 0.26 -1.88
N LEU A 10 -9.46 0.66 -2.64
CA LEU A 10 -8.98 -0.06 -3.82
C LEU A 10 -8.00 -1.16 -3.41
N GLY A 11 -8.22 -2.37 -3.91
CA GLY A 11 -7.45 -3.54 -3.52
C GLY A 11 -7.95 -4.19 -2.23
N ALA A 12 -9.23 -4.02 -1.89
CA ALA A 12 -9.86 -4.45 -0.64
C ALA A 12 -9.68 -5.95 -0.33
N THR A 13 -9.49 -6.80 -1.33
CA THR A 13 -9.28 -8.25 -1.15
C THR A 13 -7.80 -8.65 -1.01
N GLY A 14 -6.88 -7.70 -1.16
CA GLY A 14 -5.44 -7.91 -0.99
C GLY A 14 -5.02 -7.78 0.48
N ALA A 15 -3.77 -8.18 0.80
CA ALA A 15 -3.25 -8.13 2.17
C ALA A 15 -3.34 -6.73 2.79
N VAL A 16 -2.89 -5.69 2.08
CA VAL A 16 -2.96 -4.29 2.56
C VAL A 16 -4.40 -3.80 2.68
N GLY A 17 -5.27 -4.15 1.72
CA GLY A 17 -6.68 -3.77 1.78
C GLY A 17 -7.40 -4.38 3.00
N GLN A 18 -7.09 -5.62 3.35
CA GLN A 18 -7.60 -6.27 4.55
C GLN A 18 -7.10 -5.59 5.84
N GLU A 19 -5.85 -5.08 5.85
CA GLU A 19 -5.35 -4.30 6.97
C GLU A 19 -6.06 -2.95 7.12
N PHE A 20 -6.43 -2.27 6.02
CA PHE A 20 -7.28 -1.08 6.12
C PHE A 20 -8.63 -1.39 6.79
N ILE A 21 -9.27 -2.49 6.38
CA ILE A 21 -10.54 -2.92 6.96
C ILE A 21 -10.38 -3.20 8.46
N ARG A 22 -9.35 -3.95 8.84
CA ARG A 22 -9.05 -4.25 10.25
C ARG A 22 -8.82 -2.98 11.06
N LEU A 23 -8.09 -2.01 10.50
CA LEU A 23 -7.82 -0.73 11.16
C LEU A 23 -9.07 0.15 11.30
N PHE A 24 -10.04 0.08 10.39
CA PHE A 24 -11.32 0.77 10.57
C PHE A 24 -12.03 0.29 11.83
N GLU A 25 -12.03 -1.02 12.07
CA GLU A 25 -12.62 -1.63 13.27
C GLU A 25 -11.85 -1.24 14.53
N GLU A 26 -10.54 -1.46 14.54
CA GLU A 26 -9.68 -1.19 15.72
C GLU A 26 -9.70 0.28 16.14
N ARG A 27 -9.75 1.19 15.17
CA ARG A 27 -9.72 2.63 15.44
C ARG A 27 -11.10 3.26 15.51
N ASN A 28 -12.16 2.47 15.40
CA ASN A 28 -13.54 2.96 15.35
C ASN A 28 -13.69 4.10 14.31
N PHE A 29 -13.10 3.92 13.13
CA PHE A 29 -13.11 4.93 12.09
C PHE A 29 -14.52 5.10 11.52
N SER A 30 -15.07 6.31 11.65
CA SER A 30 -16.44 6.61 11.22
C SER A 30 -16.48 7.13 9.79
N PHE A 31 -17.35 6.59 8.96
CA PHE A 31 -17.58 7.01 7.58
C PHE A 31 -19.08 7.05 7.27
N ALA A 32 -19.47 7.86 6.29
CA ALA A 32 -20.87 7.94 5.83
C ALA A 32 -21.23 6.77 4.92
N SER A 33 -20.27 6.32 4.09
CA SER A 33 -20.40 5.12 3.27
C SER A 33 -19.02 4.55 2.95
N LEU A 34 -18.99 3.25 2.64
CA LEU A 34 -17.78 2.54 2.27
C LEU A 34 -18.00 1.79 0.95
N LYS A 35 -17.08 1.95 -0.02
CA LYS A 35 -16.99 1.12 -1.22
C LYS A 35 -15.73 0.27 -1.17
N LEU A 36 -15.89 -1.05 -1.33
CA LEU A 36 -14.78 -1.99 -1.44
C LEU A 36 -14.55 -2.33 -2.90
N LEU A 37 -13.38 -1.97 -3.43
CA LEU A 37 -13.06 -2.07 -4.84
C LEU A 37 -11.91 -3.05 -5.06
N ALA A 38 -12.04 -3.90 -6.09
CA ALA A 38 -10.99 -4.84 -6.49
C ALA A 38 -11.05 -5.13 -7.99
N SER A 39 -10.23 -6.07 -8.47
CA SER A 39 -10.31 -6.53 -9.86
C SER A 39 -11.63 -7.26 -10.16
N ALA A 40 -12.01 -7.34 -11.42
CA ALA A 40 -13.19 -8.10 -11.89
C ALA A 40 -13.23 -9.54 -11.31
N LYS A 41 -12.07 -10.20 -11.18
CA LYS A 41 -11.96 -11.55 -10.59
C LYS A 41 -12.41 -11.63 -9.13
N SER A 42 -12.34 -10.54 -8.40
CA SER A 42 -12.71 -10.45 -6.98
C SER A 42 -14.06 -9.78 -6.74
N ALA A 43 -14.65 -9.19 -7.77
CA ALA A 43 -15.99 -8.60 -7.69
C ALA A 43 -17.03 -9.65 -7.28
N GLY A 44 -18.02 -9.23 -6.49
CA GLY A 44 -19.06 -10.08 -5.93
C GLY A 44 -18.68 -10.82 -4.63
N LYS A 45 -17.41 -10.77 -4.20
CA LYS A 45 -17.02 -11.27 -2.87
C LYS A 45 -17.64 -10.41 -1.79
N LYS A 46 -17.92 -11.03 -0.65
CA LYS A 46 -18.45 -10.35 0.52
C LYS A 46 -17.39 -10.25 1.59
N LEU A 47 -17.28 -9.09 2.22
CA LEU A 47 -16.36 -8.82 3.32
C LEU A 47 -17.14 -8.19 4.46
N MET A 48 -16.80 -8.56 5.69
CA MET A 48 -17.34 -7.93 6.90
C MET A 48 -16.47 -6.72 7.25
N VAL A 49 -17.10 -5.59 7.54
CA VAL A 49 -16.42 -4.37 8.00
C VAL A 49 -17.27 -3.74 9.09
N CYS A 50 -16.70 -3.54 10.27
CA CYS A 50 -17.40 -2.94 11.42
C CYS A 50 -18.76 -3.61 11.73
N GLY A 51 -18.86 -4.93 11.53
CA GLY A 51 -20.07 -5.72 11.78
C GLY A 51 -21.11 -5.70 10.64
N GLU A 52 -20.86 -5.02 9.55
CA GLU A 52 -21.73 -4.98 8.36
C GLU A 52 -21.11 -5.71 7.17
N GLU A 53 -21.95 -6.33 6.33
CA GLU A 53 -21.51 -7.03 5.13
C GLU A 53 -21.46 -6.08 3.93
N TYR A 54 -20.29 -5.99 3.29
CA TYR A 54 -20.05 -5.20 2.08
C TYR A 54 -19.74 -6.11 0.90
N THR A 55 -20.35 -5.84 -0.25
CA THR A 55 -20.01 -6.52 -1.50
C THR A 55 -18.87 -5.79 -2.20
N VAL A 56 -17.84 -6.53 -2.58
CA VAL A 56 -16.71 -6.00 -3.36
C VAL A 56 -17.16 -5.73 -4.79
N GLU A 57 -16.91 -4.51 -5.28
CA GLU A 57 -17.22 -4.10 -6.63
C GLU A 57 -15.97 -4.13 -7.51
N GLU A 58 -16.18 -4.26 -8.84
CA GLU A 58 -15.10 -4.07 -9.79
C GLU A 58 -14.64 -2.61 -9.81
N ALA A 59 -13.33 -2.39 -9.66
CA ALA A 59 -12.76 -1.06 -9.70
C ALA A 59 -12.79 -0.47 -11.11
N LYS A 60 -13.54 0.60 -11.28
CA LYS A 60 -13.69 1.37 -12.52
C LYS A 60 -13.55 2.86 -12.23
N PRO A 61 -13.25 3.71 -13.21
CA PRO A 61 -13.20 5.15 -13.00
C PRO A 61 -14.44 5.69 -12.28
N ASP A 62 -15.63 5.24 -12.66
CA ASP A 62 -16.89 5.71 -12.09
C ASP A 62 -17.15 5.23 -10.65
N SER A 63 -16.41 4.23 -10.17
CA SER A 63 -16.51 3.77 -8.80
C SER A 63 -16.17 4.86 -7.77
N PHE A 64 -15.40 5.87 -8.17
CA PHE A 64 -14.96 6.97 -7.30
C PHE A 64 -15.91 8.18 -7.30
N LYS A 65 -17.05 8.09 -7.95
CA LYS A 65 -18.07 9.13 -7.87
C LYS A 65 -18.59 9.25 -6.44
N ASP A 66 -18.70 10.50 -5.94
CA ASP A 66 -19.17 10.86 -4.61
C ASP A 66 -18.30 10.26 -3.47
N ILE A 67 -17.02 10.00 -3.74
CA ILE A 67 -16.02 9.57 -2.73
C ILE A 67 -15.21 10.77 -2.29
N ASP A 68 -15.08 10.95 -0.97
CA ASP A 68 -14.24 11.99 -0.37
C ASP A 68 -12.80 11.51 -0.19
N ILE A 69 -12.61 10.26 0.27
CA ILE A 69 -11.28 9.66 0.53
C ILE A 69 -11.18 8.28 -0.13
N ALA A 70 -10.11 8.05 -0.88
CA ALA A 70 -9.83 6.77 -1.51
C ALA A 70 -8.49 6.21 -1.05
N LEU A 71 -8.51 5.06 -0.36
CA LEU A 71 -7.33 4.34 0.09
C LEU A 71 -6.92 3.33 -0.98
N PHE A 72 -5.72 3.49 -1.52
CA PHE A 72 -5.23 2.68 -2.62
C PHE A 72 -4.17 1.67 -2.17
N ALA A 73 -4.44 0.39 -2.46
CA ALA A 73 -3.50 -0.74 -2.32
C ALA A 73 -3.43 -1.54 -3.64
N GLY A 74 -3.57 -0.86 -4.76
CA GLY A 74 -3.83 -1.47 -6.07
C GLY A 74 -2.58 -1.76 -6.93
N GLY A 75 -1.37 -1.48 -6.46
CA GLY A 75 -0.16 -1.63 -7.29
C GLY A 75 -0.25 -0.80 -8.59
N LYS A 76 0.06 -1.40 -9.74
CA LYS A 76 0.05 -0.71 -11.04
C LYS A 76 -1.30 -0.08 -11.42
N VAL A 77 -2.41 -0.60 -10.92
CA VAL A 77 -3.73 -0.03 -11.22
C VAL A 77 -3.91 1.34 -10.57
N SER A 78 -3.14 1.66 -9.53
CA SER A 78 -3.11 2.99 -8.91
C SER A 78 -2.72 4.08 -9.90
N GLU A 79 -1.77 3.82 -10.80
CA GLU A 79 -1.32 4.80 -11.82
C GLU A 79 -2.47 5.26 -12.71
N VAL A 80 -3.42 4.37 -13.01
CA VAL A 80 -4.56 4.65 -13.88
C VAL A 80 -5.74 5.24 -13.10
N LEU A 81 -6.06 4.66 -11.95
CA LEU A 81 -7.29 5.00 -11.23
C LEU A 81 -7.15 6.17 -10.27
N ALA A 82 -5.95 6.48 -9.76
CA ALA A 82 -5.79 7.60 -8.84
C ALA A 82 -6.08 8.96 -9.49
N PRO A 83 -5.59 9.27 -10.71
CA PRO A 83 -5.98 10.49 -11.41
C PRO A 83 -7.48 10.56 -11.70
N GLU A 84 -8.13 9.41 -11.95
CA GLU A 84 -9.57 9.33 -12.17
C GLU A 84 -10.36 9.66 -10.89
N ALA A 85 -9.93 9.12 -9.75
CA ALA A 85 -10.52 9.42 -8.45
C ALA A 85 -10.41 10.91 -8.11
N VAL A 86 -9.21 11.50 -8.31
CA VAL A 86 -8.97 12.94 -8.09
C VAL A 86 -9.87 13.80 -8.99
N ARG A 87 -10.03 13.45 -10.28
CA ARG A 87 -10.93 14.18 -11.17
C ARG A 87 -12.39 14.17 -10.71
N ARG A 88 -12.78 13.20 -9.90
CA ARG A 88 -14.11 13.08 -9.29
C ARG A 88 -14.23 13.68 -7.90
N GLY A 89 -13.17 14.34 -7.44
CA GLY A 89 -13.13 15.09 -6.18
C GLY A 89 -12.61 14.30 -4.97
N ALA A 90 -12.20 13.04 -5.14
CA ALA A 90 -11.61 12.27 -4.05
C ALA A 90 -10.16 12.69 -3.76
N VAL A 91 -9.78 12.66 -2.49
CA VAL A 91 -8.37 12.63 -2.09
C VAL A 91 -7.90 11.18 -2.03
N VAL A 92 -6.85 10.86 -2.77
CA VAL A 92 -6.26 9.53 -2.84
C VAL A 92 -5.08 9.43 -1.88
N ILE A 93 -5.08 8.40 -1.03
CA ILE A 93 -3.94 7.99 -0.22
C ILE A 93 -3.42 6.67 -0.80
N ASP A 94 -2.26 6.73 -1.48
CA ASP A 94 -1.70 5.60 -2.21
C ASP A 94 -0.57 4.91 -1.45
N ASN A 95 -0.79 3.63 -1.14
CA ASN A 95 0.22 2.75 -0.54
C ASN A 95 1.08 1.99 -1.55
N SER A 96 0.82 2.16 -2.85
CA SER A 96 1.66 1.57 -3.88
C SER A 96 2.94 2.39 -4.10
N ASN A 97 3.79 1.93 -5.00
CA ASN A 97 4.98 2.67 -5.41
C ASN A 97 4.72 3.65 -6.56
N ALA A 98 3.49 3.72 -7.07
CA ALA A 98 3.13 4.44 -8.29
C ALA A 98 3.55 5.92 -8.27
N PHE A 99 3.35 6.59 -7.13
CA PHE A 99 3.56 8.04 -7.01
C PHE A 99 4.70 8.45 -6.09
N ARG A 100 5.43 7.49 -5.49
CA ARG A 100 6.49 7.80 -4.52
C ARG A 100 7.63 8.65 -5.09
N MET A 101 7.90 8.52 -6.38
CA MET A 101 8.97 9.27 -7.07
C MET A 101 8.47 10.52 -7.79
N ASP A 102 7.16 10.78 -7.80
CA ASP A 102 6.60 11.98 -8.42
C ASP A 102 6.88 13.20 -7.52
N PRO A 103 7.65 14.21 -8.00
CA PRO A 103 7.96 15.39 -7.21
C PRO A 103 6.74 16.28 -6.91
N GLN A 104 5.63 16.09 -7.60
CA GLN A 104 4.39 16.84 -7.39
C GLN A 104 3.46 16.18 -6.37
N VAL A 105 3.75 14.94 -5.98
CA VAL A 105 2.95 14.19 -5.01
C VAL A 105 3.71 14.14 -3.67
N PRO A 106 3.15 14.65 -2.57
CA PRO A 106 3.82 14.60 -1.29
C PRO A 106 3.93 13.16 -0.79
N LEU A 107 5.11 12.82 -0.26
CA LEU A 107 5.41 11.54 0.36
C LEU A 107 5.32 11.71 1.87
N ILE A 108 4.29 11.15 2.50
CA ILE A 108 3.88 11.51 3.86
C ILE A 108 4.02 10.34 4.82
N ILE A 109 4.61 10.64 5.97
CA ILE A 109 4.46 9.88 7.21
C ILE A 109 3.90 10.87 8.25
N PRO A 110 2.64 10.71 8.72
CA PRO A 110 1.97 11.72 9.56
C PRO A 110 2.76 12.11 10.81
N GLU A 111 3.53 11.19 11.39
CA GLU A 111 4.33 11.42 12.59
C GLU A 111 5.65 12.14 12.30
N ILE A 112 6.02 12.33 11.02
CA ILE A 112 7.32 12.87 10.62
C ILE A 112 7.18 14.22 9.91
N ASN A 113 6.27 14.29 8.93
CA ASN A 113 6.08 15.47 8.09
C ASN A 113 4.60 15.75 7.80
N PRO A 114 3.74 15.87 8.83
CA PRO A 114 2.29 16.10 8.64
C PRO A 114 1.98 17.37 7.88
N GLU A 115 2.82 18.40 7.99
CA GLU A 115 2.66 19.69 7.29
C GLU A 115 2.73 19.58 5.77
N ASP A 116 3.40 18.55 5.26
CA ASP A 116 3.48 18.31 3.82
C ASP A 116 2.15 17.84 3.21
N ILE A 117 1.18 17.42 4.04
CA ILE A 117 -0.17 17.07 3.58
C ILE A 117 -0.81 18.23 2.84
N GLU A 118 -0.61 19.47 3.28
CA GLU A 118 -1.19 20.66 2.66
C GLU A 118 -0.73 20.89 1.22
N LYS A 119 0.38 20.26 0.82
CA LYS A 119 0.96 20.39 -0.52
C LYS A 119 0.33 19.45 -1.55
N HIS A 120 -0.58 18.53 -1.13
CA HIS A 120 -1.17 17.57 -2.06
C HIS A 120 -2.06 18.25 -3.12
N ARG A 121 -2.07 17.66 -4.32
CA ARG A 121 -2.94 18.03 -5.44
C ARG A 121 -3.99 16.94 -5.71
N GLY A 122 -4.48 16.33 -4.63
CA GLY A 122 -5.44 15.24 -4.68
C GLY A 122 -4.84 13.85 -4.46
N ILE A 123 -3.52 13.67 -4.61
CA ILE A 123 -2.82 12.40 -4.31
C ILE A 123 -1.81 12.62 -3.20
N ILE A 124 -1.77 11.69 -2.25
CA ILE A 124 -0.80 11.59 -1.17
C ILE A 124 -0.17 10.21 -1.29
N ALA A 125 1.16 10.14 -1.39
CA ALA A 125 1.89 8.88 -1.43
C ALA A 125 2.34 8.47 -0.03
N ASN A 126 2.20 7.18 0.28
CA ASN A 126 2.71 6.57 1.49
C ASN A 126 4.03 5.87 1.19
N PRO A 127 5.11 6.08 1.97
CA PRO A 127 6.40 5.44 1.74
C PRO A 127 6.37 3.92 1.86
N ASN A 128 7.49 3.29 1.50
CA ASN A 128 7.68 1.86 1.72
C ASN A 128 7.61 1.52 3.22
N CYS A 129 7.02 0.36 3.55
CA CYS A 129 6.80 -0.07 4.94
C CYS A 129 8.08 -0.13 5.76
N SER A 130 9.18 -0.68 5.21
CA SER A 130 10.48 -0.73 5.90
C SER A 130 11.05 0.67 6.13
N THR A 131 10.82 1.61 5.20
CA THR A 131 11.20 3.01 5.36
C THR A 131 10.43 3.67 6.49
N ILE A 132 9.12 3.45 6.57
CA ILE A 132 8.29 4.00 7.65
C ILE A 132 8.78 3.50 9.01
N ILE A 133 8.97 2.18 9.16
CA ILE A 133 9.43 1.57 10.41
C ILE A 133 10.79 2.16 10.84
N MET A 134 11.72 2.27 9.90
CA MET A 134 13.04 2.86 10.16
C MET A 134 12.92 4.33 10.60
N LEU A 135 12.16 5.13 9.87
CA LEU A 135 12.04 6.56 10.14
C LEU A 135 11.31 6.84 11.46
N MET A 136 10.32 6.03 11.83
CA MET A 136 9.66 6.12 13.13
C MET A 136 10.64 5.93 14.28
N ALA A 137 11.62 5.02 14.14
CA ALA A 137 12.66 4.80 15.14
C ALA A 137 13.73 5.90 15.12
N LEU A 138 14.06 6.44 13.93
CA LEU A 138 15.11 7.45 13.78
C LEU A 138 14.64 8.87 14.11
N LYS A 139 13.36 9.18 13.95
CA LYS A 139 12.83 10.55 14.17
C LYS A 139 13.17 11.10 15.56
N PRO A 140 12.91 10.41 16.68
CA PRO A 140 13.28 10.91 18.00
C PRO A 140 14.79 11.15 18.17
N ILE A 141 15.62 10.33 17.53
CA ILE A 141 17.07 10.49 17.55
C ILE A 141 17.48 11.73 16.76
N TYR A 142 16.88 11.91 15.58
CA TYR A 142 17.14 13.07 14.72
C TYR A 142 16.76 14.38 15.38
N ASP A 143 15.67 14.41 16.16
CA ASP A 143 15.22 15.60 16.88
C ASP A 143 16.19 16.00 18.01
N LEU A 144 16.89 15.02 18.58
CA LEU A 144 17.93 15.28 19.59
C LEU A 144 19.27 15.63 18.97
N SER A 145 19.62 15.01 17.84
CA SER A 145 20.90 15.21 17.16
C SER A 145 20.78 14.89 15.67
N PRO A 146 21.06 15.86 14.78
CA PRO A 146 20.91 15.65 13.34
C PRO A 146 21.72 14.48 12.82
N ILE A 147 21.06 13.54 12.16
CA ILE A 147 21.68 12.37 11.54
C ILE A 147 22.26 12.78 10.19
N LYS A 148 23.56 12.56 9.98
CA LYS A 148 24.25 12.90 8.73
C LYS A 148 24.22 11.78 7.70
N ARG A 149 24.14 10.52 8.15
CA ARG A 149 24.15 9.33 7.28
C ARG A 149 23.48 8.16 7.97
N VAL A 150 22.70 7.39 7.21
CA VAL A 150 22.13 6.11 7.62
C VAL A 150 22.69 5.02 6.71
N ILE A 151 23.16 3.92 7.30
CA ILE A 151 23.49 2.69 6.59
C ILE A 151 22.56 1.64 7.15
N VAL A 152 21.77 1.01 6.31
CA VAL A 152 20.73 0.07 6.72
C VAL A 152 20.73 -1.18 5.86
N SER A 153 20.50 -2.33 6.49
CA SER A 153 20.16 -3.59 5.85
C SER A 153 18.79 -4.02 6.32
N THR A 154 17.91 -4.37 5.39
CA THR A 154 16.52 -4.73 5.71
C THR A 154 16.21 -6.17 5.35
N TYR A 155 15.35 -6.79 6.13
CA TYR A 155 14.73 -8.08 5.86
C TYR A 155 13.24 -7.83 5.69
N GLN A 156 12.67 -8.22 4.55
CA GLN A 156 11.27 -7.97 4.25
C GLN A 156 10.56 -9.27 3.89
N ALA A 157 9.34 -9.43 4.42
CA ALA A 157 8.50 -10.57 4.06
C ALA A 157 8.03 -10.49 2.60
N VAL A 158 7.92 -11.63 1.95
CA VAL A 158 7.46 -11.73 0.54
C VAL A 158 6.05 -11.21 0.34
N SER A 159 5.23 -11.16 1.39
CA SER A 159 3.89 -10.57 1.37
C SER A 159 3.89 -9.08 0.97
N GLY A 160 5.02 -8.38 1.13
CA GLY A 160 5.20 -7.02 0.62
C GLY A 160 5.09 -6.91 -0.91
N ALA A 161 5.38 -7.98 -1.64
CA ALA A 161 5.14 -8.10 -3.09
C ALA A 161 3.72 -8.61 -3.43
N GLY A 162 2.83 -8.69 -2.45
CA GLY A 162 1.46 -9.13 -2.60
C GLY A 162 1.33 -10.66 -2.75
N LYS A 163 0.14 -11.07 -3.21
CA LYS A 163 -0.17 -12.50 -3.39
C LYS A 163 0.79 -13.19 -4.36
N GLU A 164 1.19 -12.51 -5.42
CA GLU A 164 2.08 -13.06 -6.44
C GLU A 164 3.46 -13.41 -5.85
N GLY A 165 4.00 -12.57 -4.94
CA GLY A 165 5.24 -12.89 -4.24
C GLY A 165 5.13 -14.09 -3.31
N ILE A 166 3.99 -14.23 -2.63
CA ILE A 166 3.72 -15.39 -1.77
C ILE A 166 3.63 -16.67 -2.62
N ASP A 167 2.88 -16.63 -3.72
CA ASP A 167 2.71 -17.77 -4.62
C ASP A 167 4.07 -18.18 -5.25
N GLU A 168 4.92 -17.21 -5.57
CA GLU A 168 6.27 -17.45 -6.09
C GLU A 168 7.17 -18.13 -5.04
N LEU A 169 7.15 -17.67 -3.78
CA LEU A 169 7.89 -18.32 -2.70
C LEU A 169 7.50 -19.79 -2.53
N TYR A 170 6.21 -20.10 -2.56
CA TYR A 170 5.75 -21.48 -2.49
C TYR A 170 6.22 -22.29 -3.70
N GLY A 171 6.13 -21.73 -4.91
CA GLY A 171 6.61 -22.37 -6.14
C GLY A 171 8.10 -22.66 -6.12
N GLU A 172 8.93 -21.72 -5.67
CA GLU A 172 10.35 -21.91 -5.48
C GLU A 172 10.67 -23.00 -4.45
N THR A 173 9.97 -22.98 -3.31
CA THR A 173 10.17 -23.98 -2.25
C THR A 173 9.84 -25.38 -2.73
N GLU A 174 8.75 -25.52 -3.47
CA GLU A 174 8.33 -26.80 -4.07
C GLU A 174 9.35 -27.27 -5.11
N ALA A 175 9.83 -26.38 -5.98
CA ALA A 175 10.84 -26.72 -6.98
C ALA A 175 12.15 -27.20 -6.34
N VAL A 176 12.62 -26.50 -5.29
CA VAL A 176 13.81 -26.91 -4.53
C VAL A 176 13.62 -28.30 -3.91
N SER A 177 12.45 -28.55 -3.31
CA SER A 177 12.15 -29.86 -2.69
C SER A 177 12.15 -31.01 -3.70
N LYS A 178 11.80 -30.73 -4.96
CA LYS A 178 11.76 -31.68 -6.08
C LYS A 178 13.06 -31.73 -6.87
N GLY A 179 14.07 -30.94 -6.54
CA GLY A 179 15.33 -30.81 -7.27
C GLY A 179 15.17 -30.21 -8.68
N THR A 180 14.11 -29.44 -8.92
CA THR A 180 13.83 -28.75 -10.17
C THR A 180 14.20 -27.26 -10.08
N VAL A 181 14.28 -26.58 -11.23
CA VAL A 181 14.58 -25.15 -11.31
C VAL A 181 13.27 -24.37 -11.39
N TYR A 182 13.16 -23.31 -10.61
CA TYR A 182 12.10 -22.31 -10.70
C TYR A 182 12.67 -21.00 -11.25
N GLU A 183 11.97 -20.39 -12.20
CA GLU A 183 12.33 -19.07 -12.71
C GLU A 183 11.50 -18.00 -12.01
N PRO A 184 12.08 -17.19 -11.10
CA PRO A 184 11.37 -16.12 -10.42
C PRO A 184 10.95 -15.03 -11.41
N LYS A 185 9.75 -14.48 -11.21
CA LYS A 185 9.16 -13.43 -12.06
C LYS A 185 8.91 -12.13 -11.31
N ILE A 186 8.66 -12.23 -10.03
CA ILE A 186 8.24 -11.13 -9.14
C ILE A 186 9.39 -10.74 -8.21
N LEU A 187 10.04 -11.76 -7.64
CA LEU A 187 11.13 -11.55 -6.71
C LEU A 187 12.46 -11.50 -7.50
N PRO A 188 13.33 -10.52 -7.21
CA PRO A 188 14.61 -10.45 -7.90
C PRO A 188 15.39 -11.72 -7.65
N SER A 189 15.89 -12.36 -8.72
CA SER A 189 16.77 -13.50 -8.60
C SER A 189 18.09 -13.06 -7.99
N VAL A 190 18.35 -13.50 -6.78
CA VAL A 190 19.67 -13.32 -6.18
C VAL A 190 20.42 -14.65 -6.32
N SER A 191 21.69 -14.58 -6.68
CA SER A 191 22.59 -15.74 -6.82
C SER A 191 22.99 -16.41 -5.47
N LEU A 192 22.14 -16.25 -4.46
CA LEU A 192 22.30 -16.89 -3.14
C LEU A 192 21.46 -18.17 -3.06
N PRO A 193 21.84 -19.10 -2.17
CA PRO A 193 21.05 -20.33 -1.98
C PRO A 193 19.58 -19.97 -1.76
N LYS A 194 18.73 -20.48 -2.64
CA LYS A 194 17.32 -20.12 -2.81
C LYS A 194 16.39 -20.45 -1.63
N HIS A 195 16.91 -20.83 -0.49
CA HIS A 195 16.13 -21.16 0.70
C HIS A 195 15.88 -19.96 1.64
N LEU A 196 16.46 -18.80 1.29
CA LEU A 196 16.24 -17.55 1.99
C LEU A 196 15.95 -16.51 0.93
N SER A 197 14.70 -16.32 0.57
CA SER A 197 14.30 -15.19 -0.26
C SER A 197 14.43 -13.90 0.57
N LEU A 198 15.66 -13.42 0.69
CA LEU A 198 15.94 -12.07 1.14
C LEU A 198 15.61 -11.17 -0.04
N ILE A 199 14.46 -10.54 0.00
CA ILE A 199 14.10 -9.54 -0.98
C ILE A 199 14.83 -8.26 -0.60
N HIS A 200 15.87 -7.92 -1.31
CA HIS A 200 16.34 -6.55 -1.39
C HIS A 200 15.41 -5.79 -2.34
N ILE A 201 14.28 -5.36 -1.84
CA ILE A 201 13.52 -4.34 -2.56
C ILE A 201 14.17 -3.01 -2.21
N SER A 202 15.13 -2.59 -3.00
CA SER A 202 15.56 -1.21 -3.03
C SER A 202 14.51 -0.43 -3.81
N GLU A 203 13.39 -0.10 -3.15
CA GLU A 203 12.52 0.91 -3.71
C GLU A 203 13.22 2.26 -3.59
N PRO A 204 13.34 3.00 -4.69
CA PRO A 204 13.83 4.36 -4.62
C PRO A 204 12.87 5.18 -3.77
N THR A 205 13.34 5.66 -2.63
CA THR A 205 12.61 6.61 -1.79
C THR A 205 13.27 7.97 -1.96
N ARG A 206 12.45 8.99 -2.20
CA ARG A 206 12.90 10.38 -2.09
C ARG A 206 13.31 10.66 -0.65
N PRO A 207 14.31 11.51 -0.39
CA PRO A 207 14.49 12.08 0.94
C PRO A 207 13.20 12.79 1.37
N ILE A 208 12.76 12.46 2.54
CA ILE A 208 11.65 13.15 3.21
C ILE A 208 12.20 14.37 3.90
#